data_d7934394fd16d0c7968334ca55483af4
#
_entry.id   d7934394fd16d0c7968334ca55483af4
#
_cell.length_a   1.000
_cell.length_b   1.000
_cell.length_c   1.000
_cell.angle_alpha   90.00
_cell.angle_beta   90.00
_cell.angle_gamma   90.00
#
_symmetry.space_group_name_H-M   'P 1'
#
loop_
_entity.id
_entity.type
_entity.pdbx_description
1 polymer ?
#
loop_
_entity_poly.entity_id
_entity_poly.type
_entity_poly.pdbx_seq_one_letter_code
_entity_poly.pdbx_strand_id
1 'polypeptide(L)'
;VKNIDAIIIHCSATRAGQDLRAKDIDRMHKQRGFNQIGYNFVIDLDGTVENGRPLSIDGAHCNTKGFSKESYNKHSVGICYIGGLDASGKPTDTRTPAQRATLRKLVAKLCKEYPIIEVLGHRDTSPDLDSSGEVEPAEYIKACPCFDVRSEFTNFLRNTVIRP
;
A
#
# COMPACT_ATOMS: atom_id res chain seq x y z
N VAL A 1 2.17 16.80 13.65
CA VAL A 1 2.96 15.63 13.25
C VAL A 1 2.08 14.40 13.26
N LYS A 2 2.09 13.66 12.17
CA LYS A 2 1.28 12.47 11.97
C LYS A 2 1.86 11.28 12.74
N ASN A 3 1.03 10.60 13.51
CA ASN A 3 1.43 9.36 14.19
C ASN A 3 1.24 8.19 13.23
N ILE A 4 2.35 7.56 12.82
CA ILE A 4 2.33 6.47 11.85
C ILE A 4 2.48 5.14 12.56
N ASP A 5 1.48 4.26 12.41
CA ASP A 5 1.47 2.93 13.00
C ASP A 5 1.04 1.82 12.02
N ALA A 6 0.84 2.17 10.75
CA ALA A 6 0.42 1.21 9.73
C ALA A 6 1.08 1.50 8.39
N ILE A 7 1.23 0.45 7.59
CA ILE A 7 1.67 0.53 6.20
C ILE A 7 0.57 -0.10 5.34
N ILE A 8 0.12 0.63 4.32
CA ILE A 8 -0.86 0.13 3.36
C ILE A 8 -0.21 0.04 2.00
N ILE A 9 -0.20 -1.16 1.44
CA ILE A 9 0.42 -1.43 0.14
C ILE A 9 -0.64 -1.43 -0.95
N HIS A 10 -0.35 -0.73 -2.04
CA HIS A 10 -1.22 -0.56 -3.20
C HIS A 10 -0.49 -0.96 -4.47
N CYS A 11 -1.24 -1.12 -5.55
CA CYS A 11 -0.73 -1.13 -6.91
C CYS A 11 -1.33 0.05 -7.67
N SER A 12 -0.68 0.43 -8.76
CA SER A 12 -1.19 1.51 -9.61
C SER A 12 -2.42 1.10 -10.43
N ALA A 13 -2.73 -0.20 -10.47
CA ALA A 13 -3.77 -0.79 -11.30
C ALA A 13 -3.54 -0.45 -12.78
N THR A 14 -2.31 -0.65 -13.23
CA THR A 14 -1.88 -0.45 -14.60
C THR A 14 -1.33 -1.75 -15.15
N ARG A 15 -1.30 -1.89 -16.49
CA ARG A 15 -0.86 -3.13 -17.13
C ARG A 15 0.62 -3.38 -16.92
N ALA A 16 0.98 -4.65 -16.78
CA ALA A 16 2.37 -5.07 -16.62
C ALA A 16 3.23 -4.53 -17.77
N GLY A 17 4.43 -4.06 -17.42
CA GLY A 17 5.39 -3.56 -18.41
C GLY A 17 5.25 -2.09 -18.78
N GLN A 18 4.19 -1.40 -18.32
CA GLN A 18 4.08 0.04 -18.52
C GLN A 18 5.02 0.76 -17.55
N ASP A 19 6.01 1.46 -18.09
CA ASP A 19 7.01 2.18 -17.29
C ASP A 19 6.46 3.53 -16.82
N LEU A 20 5.49 3.48 -15.92
CA LEU A 20 4.95 4.67 -15.29
C LEU A 20 5.79 5.02 -14.05
N ARG A 21 5.78 6.30 -13.71
CA ARG A 21 6.55 6.86 -12.60
C ARG A 21 5.65 7.66 -11.67
N ALA A 22 6.21 8.12 -10.56
CA ALA A 22 5.45 8.93 -9.59
C ALA A 22 4.79 10.14 -10.25
N LYS A 23 5.46 10.80 -11.21
CA LYS A 23 4.89 11.93 -11.92
C LYS A 23 3.61 11.58 -12.71
N ASP A 24 3.55 10.36 -13.23
CA ASP A 24 2.36 9.89 -13.96
C ASP A 24 1.20 9.64 -13.00
N ILE A 25 1.48 9.05 -11.85
CA ILE A 25 0.48 8.81 -10.80
C ILE A 25 -0.02 10.16 -10.25
N ASP A 26 0.91 11.10 -10.00
CA ASP A 26 0.55 12.45 -9.56
C ASP A 26 -0.41 13.12 -10.55
N ARG A 27 -0.11 13.04 -11.84
CA ARG A 27 -0.98 13.59 -12.90
C ARG A 27 -2.36 12.93 -12.87
N MET A 28 -2.42 11.59 -12.75
CA MET A 28 -3.69 10.86 -12.71
C MET A 28 -4.53 11.26 -11.49
N HIS A 29 -3.89 11.40 -10.34
CA HIS A 29 -4.58 11.82 -9.12
C HIS A 29 -5.09 13.25 -9.22
N LYS A 30 -4.30 14.17 -9.79
CA LYS A 30 -4.72 15.54 -10.01
C LYS A 30 -5.93 15.63 -10.95
N GLN A 31 -5.98 14.78 -11.96
CA GLN A 31 -7.13 14.68 -12.87
C GLN A 31 -8.40 14.22 -12.14
N ARG A 32 -8.23 13.49 -11.03
CA ARG A 32 -9.34 13.03 -10.16
C ARG A 32 -9.69 14.03 -9.07
N GLY A 33 -9.07 15.21 -9.05
CA GLY A 33 -9.35 16.26 -8.09
C GLY A 33 -8.41 16.32 -6.88
N PHE A 34 -7.36 15.50 -6.84
CA PHE A 34 -6.39 15.53 -5.76
C PHE A 34 -5.44 16.73 -5.93
N ASN A 35 -4.96 17.27 -4.82
CA ASN A 35 -3.94 18.34 -4.85
C ASN A 35 -2.59 17.81 -5.33
N GLN A 36 -2.30 16.55 -5.04
CA GLN A 36 -1.07 15.85 -5.43
C GLN A 36 -1.28 14.35 -5.28
N ILE A 37 -0.25 13.57 -5.66
CA ILE A 37 -0.27 12.11 -5.49
C ILE A 37 -0.68 11.73 -4.07
N GLY A 38 -1.51 10.70 -3.96
CA GLY A 38 -2.03 10.23 -2.68
C GLY A 38 -1.11 9.29 -1.92
N TYR A 39 -0.20 8.61 -2.63
CA TYR A 39 0.76 7.68 -2.01
C TYR A 39 2.00 8.42 -1.52
N ASN A 40 2.62 7.89 -0.47
CA ASN A 40 3.87 8.45 0.05
C ASN A 40 5.10 7.99 -0.72
N PHE A 41 5.06 6.76 -1.24
CA PHE A 41 6.14 6.17 -2.03
C PHE A 41 5.59 5.43 -3.23
N VAL A 42 6.35 5.48 -4.33
CA VAL A 42 6.07 4.71 -5.54
C VAL A 42 7.29 3.83 -5.83
N ILE A 43 7.05 2.56 -6.12
CA ILE A 43 8.12 1.63 -6.51
C ILE A 43 8.00 1.37 -8.00
N ASP A 44 8.98 1.86 -8.73
CA ASP A 44 9.06 1.73 -10.19
C ASP A 44 9.36 0.29 -10.60
N LEU A 45 9.19 -0.02 -11.89
CA LEU A 45 9.44 -1.37 -12.42
C LEU A 45 10.85 -1.88 -12.11
N ASP A 46 11.84 -1.01 -12.11
CA ASP A 46 13.24 -1.35 -11.84
C ASP A 46 13.58 -1.41 -10.35
N GLY A 47 12.60 -1.20 -9.48
CA GLY A 47 12.80 -1.21 -8.04
C GLY A 47 13.17 0.14 -7.43
N THR A 48 13.27 1.20 -8.23
CA THR A 48 13.55 2.54 -7.71
C THR A 48 12.40 3.01 -6.84
N VAL A 49 12.71 3.58 -5.66
CA VAL A 49 11.72 4.21 -4.78
C VAL A 49 11.66 5.68 -5.10
N GLU A 50 10.48 6.16 -5.44
CA GLU A 50 10.24 7.58 -5.63
C GLU A 50 9.38 8.12 -4.49
N ASN A 51 9.69 9.35 -4.05
CA ASN A 51 8.89 10.03 -3.05
C ASN A 51 7.63 10.61 -3.68
N GLY A 52 6.53 10.52 -2.94
CA GLY A 52 5.27 11.12 -3.33
C GLY A 52 4.81 12.15 -2.29
N ARG A 53 3.60 11.95 -1.75
CA ARG A 53 3.05 12.85 -0.74
C ARG A 53 3.92 12.82 0.53
N PRO A 54 4.18 14.00 1.15
CA PRO A 54 4.95 14.03 2.40
C PRO A 54 4.32 13.22 3.52
N LEU A 55 5.14 12.57 4.33
CA LEU A 55 4.68 11.77 5.47
C LEU A 55 4.09 12.62 6.60
N SER A 56 4.36 13.92 6.59
CA SER A 56 3.90 14.85 7.62
C SER A 56 2.41 15.22 7.50
N ILE A 57 1.80 14.95 6.37
CA ILE A 57 0.38 15.26 6.13
C ILE A 57 -0.41 13.98 5.90
N ASP A 58 -1.74 14.09 6.01
CA ASP A 58 -2.61 12.93 5.75
C ASP A 58 -2.45 12.45 4.31
N GLY A 59 -2.45 11.14 4.13
CA GLY A 59 -2.45 10.53 2.81
C GLY A 59 -3.78 10.72 2.09
N ALA A 60 -3.82 10.29 0.84
CA ALA A 60 -5.05 10.20 0.05
C ALA A 60 -5.03 8.89 -0.73
N HIS A 61 -4.89 7.78 0.00
CA HIS A 61 -4.74 6.46 -0.60
C HIS A 61 -5.65 5.40 0.04
N CYS A 62 -6.10 5.60 1.27
CA CYS A 62 -6.93 4.63 1.97
C CYS A 62 -7.81 5.35 2.98
N ASN A 63 -9.02 5.70 2.55
CA ASN A 63 -9.97 6.43 3.37
C ASN A 63 -10.79 5.52 4.30
N THR A 64 -10.66 4.22 4.16
CA THR A 64 -11.36 3.25 5.02
C THR A 64 -10.67 3.15 6.38
N LYS A 65 -11.41 2.68 7.37
CA LYS A 65 -10.91 2.51 8.73
C LYS A 65 -10.40 1.09 9.00
N GLY A 66 -10.86 0.11 8.23
CA GLY A 66 -10.63 -1.30 8.55
C GLY A 66 -11.09 -1.59 9.98
N PHE A 67 -10.17 -2.09 10.79
CA PHE A 67 -10.41 -2.30 12.23
C PHE A 67 -9.90 -1.14 13.09
N SER A 68 -9.44 -0.06 12.46
CA SER A 68 -8.92 1.12 13.14
C SER A 68 -10.04 2.08 13.51
N LYS A 69 -9.78 2.97 14.47
CA LYS A 69 -10.72 4.03 14.87
C LYS A 69 -10.78 5.18 13.87
N GLU A 70 -9.71 5.38 13.10
CA GLU A 70 -9.59 6.47 12.15
C GLU A 70 -9.28 5.95 10.75
N SER A 71 -9.58 6.77 9.73
CA SER A 71 -9.15 6.51 8.37
C SER A 71 -7.64 6.27 8.31
N TYR A 72 -7.21 5.25 7.58
CA TYR A 72 -5.79 4.95 7.40
C TYR A 72 -5.00 6.10 6.79
N ASN A 73 -5.64 7.00 6.06
CA ASN A 73 -4.97 8.21 5.56
C ASN A 73 -4.32 9.02 6.68
N LYS A 74 -4.86 8.94 7.89
CA LYS A 74 -4.41 9.75 9.04
C LYS A 74 -3.23 9.15 9.78
N HIS A 75 -2.97 7.84 9.68
CA HIS A 75 -1.95 7.19 10.50
C HIS A 75 -1.16 6.11 9.77
N SER A 76 -1.12 6.14 8.45
CA SER A 76 -0.40 5.12 7.67
C SER A 76 0.55 5.73 6.64
N VAL A 77 1.45 4.87 6.17
CA VAL A 77 2.27 5.11 4.98
C VAL A 77 1.64 4.34 3.83
N GLY A 78 1.40 5.03 2.73
CA GLY A 78 0.92 4.39 1.49
C GLY A 78 2.07 4.12 0.54
N ILE A 79 2.26 2.87 0.15
CA ILE A 79 3.27 2.45 -0.81
C ILE A 79 2.55 1.87 -2.02
N CYS A 80 2.87 2.37 -3.22
CA CYS A 80 2.28 1.90 -4.46
C CYS A 80 3.36 1.32 -5.36
N TYR A 81 3.22 0.06 -5.80
CA TYR A 81 4.07 -0.45 -6.86
C TYR A 81 3.38 -0.27 -8.22
N ILE A 82 4.17 0.02 -9.25
CA ILE A 82 3.66 0.17 -10.61
C ILE A 82 3.28 -1.19 -11.17
N GLY A 83 2.02 -1.36 -11.56
CA GLY A 83 1.50 -2.62 -12.09
C GLY A 83 0.15 -3.00 -11.48
N GLY A 84 -0.08 -4.31 -11.36
CA GLY A 84 -1.28 -4.87 -10.76
C GLY A 84 -2.29 -5.42 -11.75
N LEU A 85 -2.10 -5.21 -13.05
CA LEU A 85 -2.96 -5.77 -14.10
C LEU A 85 -2.11 -6.56 -15.10
N ASP A 86 -2.64 -7.69 -15.57
CA ASP A 86 -1.99 -8.45 -16.64
C ASP A 86 -2.24 -7.78 -18.01
N ALA A 87 -1.75 -8.42 -19.08
CA ALA A 87 -1.88 -7.87 -20.44
C ALA A 87 -3.33 -7.70 -20.88
N SER A 88 -4.25 -8.48 -20.33
CA SER A 88 -5.69 -8.37 -20.64
C SER A 88 -6.44 -7.44 -19.67
N GLY A 89 -5.76 -6.81 -18.73
CA GLY A 89 -6.34 -5.89 -17.77
C GLY A 89 -6.94 -6.54 -16.54
N LYS A 90 -6.60 -7.81 -16.27
CA LYS A 90 -7.10 -8.51 -15.08
C LYS A 90 -6.17 -8.28 -13.88
N PRO A 91 -6.72 -8.09 -12.67
CA PRO A 91 -5.92 -7.98 -11.46
C PRO A 91 -5.01 -9.18 -11.26
N THR A 92 -3.72 -8.94 -11.11
CA THR A 92 -2.70 -9.97 -11.01
C THR A 92 -1.49 -9.40 -10.28
N ASP A 93 -0.77 -10.23 -9.52
CA ASP A 93 0.50 -9.83 -8.92
C ASP A 93 1.57 -9.75 -10.02
N THR A 94 1.80 -8.54 -10.52
CA THR A 94 2.76 -8.27 -11.61
C THR A 94 4.09 -7.74 -11.11
N ARG A 95 4.34 -7.79 -9.80
CA ARG A 95 5.59 -7.26 -9.24
C ARG A 95 6.81 -7.91 -9.88
N THR A 96 7.75 -7.08 -10.34
CA THR A 96 9.04 -7.56 -10.81
C THR A 96 9.87 -8.05 -9.62
N PRO A 97 10.91 -8.89 -9.85
CA PRO A 97 11.83 -9.26 -8.76
C PRO A 97 12.44 -8.04 -8.06
N ALA A 98 12.78 -7.00 -8.84
CA ALA A 98 13.32 -5.75 -8.28
C ALA A 98 12.29 -5.05 -7.38
N GLN A 99 11.03 -5.00 -7.79
CA GLN A 99 9.96 -4.42 -6.98
C GLN A 99 9.75 -5.20 -5.69
N ARG A 100 9.78 -6.53 -5.75
CA ARG A 100 9.64 -7.38 -4.56
C ARG A 100 10.76 -7.12 -3.56
N ALA A 101 11.99 -7.05 -4.03
CA ALA A 101 13.15 -6.80 -3.18
C ALA A 101 13.08 -5.41 -2.54
N THR A 102 12.76 -4.40 -3.33
CA THR A 102 12.65 -3.03 -2.85
C THR A 102 11.53 -2.87 -1.83
N LEU A 103 10.37 -3.48 -2.09
CA LEU A 103 9.23 -3.41 -1.18
C LEU A 103 9.59 -3.98 0.20
N ARG A 104 10.27 -5.11 0.23
CA ARG A 104 10.70 -5.73 1.49
C ARG A 104 11.67 -4.82 2.25
N LYS A 105 12.63 -4.23 1.57
CA LYS A 105 13.59 -3.29 2.19
C LYS A 105 12.89 -2.06 2.74
N LEU A 106 11.96 -1.49 1.97
CA LEU A 106 11.23 -0.29 2.39
C LEU A 106 10.35 -0.57 3.60
N VAL A 107 9.62 -1.68 3.60
CA VAL A 107 8.79 -2.07 4.74
C VAL A 107 9.65 -2.29 5.98
N ALA A 108 10.78 -3.00 5.85
CA ALA A 108 11.70 -3.23 6.95
C ALA A 108 12.22 -1.91 7.54
N LYS A 109 12.60 -0.97 6.66
CA LYS A 109 13.07 0.35 7.08
C LYS A 109 11.99 1.12 7.85
N LEU A 110 10.77 1.14 7.33
CA LEU A 110 9.66 1.83 7.98
C LEU A 110 9.31 1.21 9.33
N CYS A 111 9.38 -0.12 9.45
CA CYS A 111 9.16 -0.80 10.72
C CYS A 111 10.21 -0.46 11.78
N LYS A 112 11.41 -0.06 11.36
CA LYS A 112 12.46 0.42 12.28
C LYS A 112 12.25 1.87 12.68
N GLU A 113 11.76 2.70 11.75
CA GLU A 113 11.61 4.14 11.97
C GLU A 113 10.32 4.51 12.70
N TYR A 114 9.28 3.71 12.56
CA TYR A 114 7.95 4.00 13.11
C TYR A 114 7.42 2.80 13.88
N PRO A 115 6.53 3.01 14.86
CA PRO A 115 5.91 1.93 15.65
C PRO A 115 4.81 1.22 14.86
N ILE A 116 5.18 0.56 13.76
CA ILE A 116 4.24 -0.10 12.87
C ILE A 116 3.66 -1.35 13.53
N ILE A 117 2.34 -1.41 13.62
CA ILE A 117 1.59 -2.55 14.16
C ILE A 117 0.82 -3.31 13.08
N GLU A 118 0.66 -2.74 11.90
CA GLU A 118 -0.06 -3.37 10.80
C GLU A 118 0.64 -3.12 9.48
N VAL A 119 0.80 -4.17 8.67
CA VAL A 119 1.18 -4.06 7.26
C VAL A 119 0.08 -4.77 6.47
N LEU A 120 -0.68 -4.00 5.73
CA LEU A 120 -1.89 -4.46 5.05
C LEU A 120 -1.85 -4.11 3.57
N GLY A 121 -2.56 -4.91 2.76
CA GLY A 121 -2.92 -4.49 1.41
C GLY A 121 -4.16 -3.60 1.47
N HIS A 122 -4.37 -2.78 0.47
CA HIS A 122 -5.56 -1.93 0.41
C HIS A 122 -6.84 -2.77 0.56
N ARG A 123 -6.90 -3.94 -0.07
CA ARG A 123 -8.07 -4.83 0.01
C ARG A 123 -8.35 -5.32 1.43
N ASP A 124 -7.33 -5.40 2.27
CA ASP A 124 -7.46 -5.85 3.67
C ASP A 124 -8.19 -4.82 4.55
N THR A 125 -8.38 -3.60 4.07
CA THR A 125 -9.14 -2.55 4.75
C THR A 125 -10.61 -2.53 4.33
N SER A 126 -11.04 -3.48 3.51
CA SER A 126 -12.44 -3.68 3.15
C SER A 126 -13.25 -4.07 4.40
N PRO A 127 -14.58 -3.85 4.41
CA PRO A 127 -15.37 -4.19 5.59
C PRO A 127 -15.46 -5.69 5.84
N ASP A 128 -15.43 -6.07 7.12
CA ASP A 128 -15.67 -7.45 7.58
C ASP A 128 -17.18 -7.66 7.65
N LEU A 129 -17.78 -8.09 6.54
CA LEU A 129 -19.23 -8.16 6.39
C LEU A 129 -19.87 -9.31 7.19
N ASP A 130 -19.14 -10.40 7.42
CA ASP A 130 -19.64 -11.56 8.14
C ASP A 130 -19.23 -11.59 9.62
N SER A 131 -18.52 -10.55 10.07
CA SER A 131 -18.06 -10.40 11.45
C SER A 131 -17.18 -11.56 11.94
N SER A 132 -16.42 -12.19 11.02
CA SER A 132 -15.51 -13.29 11.36
C SER A 132 -14.26 -12.83 12.09
N GLY A 133 -13.97 -11.52 12.08
CA GLY A 133 -12.74 -10.96 12.63
C GLY A 133 -11.63 -10.79 11.60
N GLU A 134 -11.84 -11.26 10.37
CA GLU A 134 -10.91 -11.15 9.27
C GLU A 134 -11.64 -10.70 8.00
N VAL A 135 -10.93 -9.95 7.15
CA VAL A 135 -11.43 -9.58 5.83
C VAL A 135 -11.07 -10.69 4.85
N GLU A 136 -12.06 -11.33 4.28
CA GLU A 136 -11.91 -12.45 3.37
C GLU A 136 -12.08 -12.02 1.91
N PRO A 137 -11.59 -12.81 0.93
CA PRO A 137 -11.66 -12.42 -0.50
C PRO A 137 -13.05 -12.01 -0.98
N ALA A 138 -14.12 -12.65 -0.48
CA ALA A 138 -15.48 -12.31 -0.86
C ALA A 138 -15.89 -10.90 -0.41
N GLU A 139 -15.18 -10.33 0.55
CA GLU A 139 -15.46 -9.00 1.12
C GLU A 139 -14.63 -7.88 0.49
N TYR A 140 -13.68 -8.21 -0.40
CA TYR A 140 -12.81 -7.22 -1.02
C TYR A 140 -13.60 -6.26 -1.91
N ILE A 141 -13.50 -4.96 -1.61
CA ILE A 141 -14.05 -3.92 -2.48
C ILE A 141 -13.17 -3.77 -3.73
N LYS A 142 -11.85 -3.93 -3.57
CA LYS A 142 -10.87 -3.83 -4.66
C LYS A 142 -9.86 -4.95 -4.53
N ALA A 143 -9.27 -5.37 -5.64
CA ALA A 143 -8.22 -6.39 -5.64
C ALA A 143 -6.85 -5.85 -5.19
N CYS A 144 -6.64 -4.54 -5.27
CA CYS A 144 -5.38 -3.87 -4.92
C CYS A 144 -4.87 -4.31 -3.54
N PRO A 145 -3.62 -4.71 -3.40
CA PRO A 145 -2.51 -4.66 -4.37
C PRO A 145 -2.30 -5.94 -5.19
N CYS A 146 -3.25 -6.83 -5.25
CA CYS A 146 -3.27 -8.05 -6.06
C CYS A 146 -2.33 -9.14 -5.56
N PHE A 147 -1.92 -9.10 -4.31
CA PHE A 147 -1.20 -10.19 -3.63
C PHE A 147 -1.53 -10.15 -2.12
N ASP A 148 -1.22 -11.24 -1.43
CA ASP A 148 -1.52 -11.35 0.00
C ASP A 148 -0.42 -10.70 0.85
N VAL A 149 -0.63 -9.43 1.18
CA VAL A 149 0.32 -8.64 1.96
C VAL A 149 0.48 -9.18 3.37
N ARG A 150 -0.61 -9.52 4.02
CA ARG A 150 -0.58 -9.98 5.42
C ARG A 150 0.29 -11.22 5.58
N SER A 151 0.12 -12.19 4.68
CA SER A 151 0.93 -13.42 4.69
C SER A 151 2.40 -13.13 4.42
N GLU A 152 2.70 -12.29 3.42
CA GLU A 152 4.06 -12.00 3.01
C GLU A 152 4.85 -11.23 4.07
N PHE A 153 4.19 -10.35 4.83
CA PHE A 153 4.85 -9.45 5.78
C PHE A 153 4.61 -9.78 7.26
N THR A 154 4.03 -10.94 7.57
CA THR A 154 3.77 -11.36 8.95
C THR A 154 5.03 -11.32 9.82
N ASN A 155 6.16 -11.80 9.31
CA ASN A 155 7.41 -11.86 10.07
C ASN A 155 7.97 -10.47 10.43
N PHE A 156 7.68 -9.46 9.62
CA PHE A 156 8.11 -8.09 9.90
C PHE A 156 7.43 -7.56 11.16
N LEU A 157 6.14 -7.83 11.31
CA LEU A 157 5.37 -7.41 12.48
C LEU A 157 5.76 -8.17 13.73
N ARG A 158 6.06 -9.46 13.63
CA ARG A 158 6.53 -10.25 14.77
C ARG A 158 7.77 -9.64 15.39
N ASN A 159 8.71 -9.19 14.56
CA ASN A 159 9.93 -8.57 15.03
C ASN A 159 9.67 -7.21 15.70
N THR A 160 8.57 -6.56 15.35
CA THR A 160 8.19 -5.26 15.90
C THR A 160 7.35 -5.41 17.18
N VAL A 161 6.42 -6.37 17.20
CA VAL A 161 5.45 -6.55 18.30
C VAL A 161 6.05 -7.26 19.51
N ILE A 162 7.04 -8.13 19.31
CA ILE A 162 7.70 -8.89 20.40
C ILE A 162 8.64 -8.01 21.22
N ARG A 163 8.96 -6.84 20.76
CA ARG A 163 9.80 -5.91 21.50
C ARG A 163 9.01 -5.26 22.63
N PRO A 164 9.45 -5.43 23.87
CA PRO A 164 8.82 -4.75 25.01
C PRO A 164 8.97 -3.25 24.91
#